data_4abb041a2ed0301e324190ee73246a3f
#
_entry.id   4abb041a2ed0301e324190ee73246a3f
#
_cell.length_a   1.000
_cell.length_b   1.000
_cell.length_c   1.000
_cell.angle_alpha   90.00
_cell.angle_beta   90.00
_cell.angle_gamma   90.00
#
_symmetry.space_group_name_H-M   'P 1'
#
loop_
_entity.id
_entity.type
_entity.pdbx_description
1 polymer ?
#
loop_
_entity_poly.entity_id
_entity_poly.type
_entity_poly.pdbx_seq_one_letter_code
_entity_poly.pdbx_strand_id
1 'polypeptide(L)'
;MMKIDILASGSGGNAIAVRSGSTVILIDAGIARTKIERRLLDAGIRPDEIASIFITHAHKDHVQGLPLANKYRIPVFATEGEWKDIHVDQELRRSFLKNEVATIHHYPFTIKYFRTHHDSYDSLGYVVTEDNGDRLSICLDTGHVDSDMLEAMHWSDIYIIEANHDPELVAVSDYPDSVKARILSDRGHLSNQQTAEALARLVRGRGERIYLTHLSKSNNIPELALATVEAVLQRKGYVNGKHYFLEVV
;
A
#
# COMPACT_ATOMS: atom_id res chain seq x y z
N MET A 1 16.10 -2.94 -12.34
CA MET A 1 15.47 -1.77 -11.66
C MET A 1 14.00 -2.06 -11.51
N MET A 2 13.54 -1.99 -10.28
CA MET A 2 12.13 -2.19 -9.91
C MET A 2 11.24 -1.17 -10.59
N LYS A 3 10.15 -1.63 -11.24
CA LYS A 3 9.11 -0.78 -11.82
C LYS A 3 7.82 -0.98 -11.03
N ILE A 4 7.10 0.12 -10.83
CA ILE A 4 5.86 0.15 -10.06
C ILE A 4 4.78 0.74 -10.96
N ASP A 5 3.67 0.03 -11.07
CA ASP A 5 2.48 0.47 -11.76
C ASP A 5 1.31 0.46 -10.74
N ILE A 6 0.90 1.63 -10.25
CA ILE A 6 -0.26 1.76 -9.35
C ILE A 6 -1.51 1.66 -10.20
N LEU A 7 -2.07 0.45 -10.26
CA LEU A 7 -3.24 0.15 -11.09
C LEU A 7 -4.51 0.79 -10.54
N ALA A 8 -4.63 0.92 -9.22
CA ALA A 8 -5.75 1.57 -8.57
C ALA A 8 -5.34 2.01 -7.16
N SER A 9 -5.91 3.12 -6.70
CA SER A 9 -5.69 3.69 -5.38
C SER A 9 -6.98 4.34 -4.84
N GLY A 10 -7.19 4.26 -3.53
CA GLY A 10 -8.29 4.88 -2.79
C GLY A 10 -9.41 3.92 -2.40
N SER A 11 -10.42 4.43 -1.71
CA SER A 11 -11.58 3.67 -1.19
C SER A 11 -12.43 2.97 -2.27
N GLY A 12 -12.14 3.20 -3.54
CA GLY A 12 -12.75 2.49 -4.68
C GLY A 12 -12.01 1.19 -5.04
N GLY A 13 -10.86 0.94 -4.46
CA GLY A 13 -10.03 -0.25 -4.58
C GLY A 13 -8.56 0.05 -4.85
N ASN A 14 -7.70 -0.79 -4.28
CA ASN A 14 -6.26 -0.71 -4.34
C ASN A 14 -5.69 -1.90 -5.12
N ALA A 15 -4.73 -1.66 -5.99
CA ALA A 15 -4.00 -2.69 -6.71
C ALA A 15 -2.67 -2.11 -7.22
N ILE A 16 -1.55 -2.70 -6.85
CA ILE A 16 -0.22 -2.22 -7.17
C ILE A 16 0.58 -3.36 -7.80
N ALA A 17 1.02 -3.20 -9.05
CA ALA A 17 1.91 -4.14 -9.69
C ALA A 17 3.36 -3.71 -9.48
N VAL A 18 4.18 -4.64 -8.99
CA VAL A 18 5.63 -4.48 -8.82
C VAL A 18 6.33 -5.48 -9.73
N ARG A 19 7.22 -5.00 -10.59
CA ARG A 19 7.89 -5.84 -11.57
C ARG A 19 9.39 -5.63 -11.64
N SER A 20 10.12 -6.72 -11.89
CA SER A 20 11.52 -6.73 -12.23
C SER A 20 11.82 -7.84 -13.23
N GLY A 21 12.47 -7.49 -14.35
CA GLY A 21 12.62 -8.41 -15.46
C GLY A 21 11.27 -8.93 -15.97
N SER A 22 11.10 -10.24 -15.98
CA SER A 22 9.86 -10.94 -16.35
C SER A 22 8.96 -11.27 -15.14
N THR A 23 9.39 -11.00 -13.91
CA THR A 23 8.63 -11.31 -12.70
C THR A 23 7.73 -10.15 -12.32
N VAL A 24 6.45 -10.42 -12.13
CA VAL A 24 5.44 -9.47 -11.67
C VAL A 24 4.79 -10.01 -10.41
N ILE A 25 4.70 -9.20 -9.38
CA ILE A 25 3.86 -9.46 -8.20
C ILE A 25 2.79 -8.37 -8.09
N LEU A 26 1.65 -8.72 -7.54
CA LEU A 26 0.57 -7.79 -7.28
C LEU A 26 0.39 -7.62 -5.77
N ILE A 27 0.30 -6.39 -5.30
CA ILE A 27 -0.08 -6.06 -3.93
C ILE A 27 -1.52 -5.56 -3.98
N ASP A 28 -2.40 -6.29 -3.33
CA ASP A 28 -3.85 -6.16 -3.37
C ASP A 28 -4.49 -6.32 -4.77
N ALA A 29 -5.77 -6.62 -4.77
CA ALA A 29 -6.61 -6.79 -5.95
C ALA A 29 -7.99 -6.18 -5.68
N GLY A 30 -8.01 -4.89 -5.32
CA GLY A 30 -9.20 -4.24 -4.73
C GLY A 30 -10.23 -3.74 -5.72
N ILE A 31 -9.97 -3.78 -7.03
CA ILE A 31 -10.94 -3.43 -8.08
C ILE A 31 -11.39 -4.68 -8.84
N ALA A 32 -12.53 -4.58 -9.53
CA ALA A 32 -13.06 -5.71 -10.29
C ALA A 32 -12.00 -6.34 -11.21
N ARG A 33 -11.96 -7.68 -11.28
CA ARG A 33 -11.02 -8.47 -12.07
C ARG A 33 -10.81 -7.91 -13.49
N THR A 34 -11.88 -7.63 -14.21
CA THR A 34 -11.80 -7.11 -15.59
C THR A 34 -11.14 -5.74 -15.69
N LYS A 35 -11.26 -4.91 -14.63
CA LYS A 35 -10.55 -3.65 -14.55
C LYS A 35 -9.06 -3.84 -14.27
N ILE A 36 -8.71 -4.82 -13.42
CA ILE A 36 -7.29 -5.19 -13.18
C ILE A 36 -6.68 -5.69 -14.48
N GLU A 37 -7.31 -6.64 -15.17
CA GLU A 37 -6.85 -7.20 -16.45
C GLU A 37 -6.56 -6.08 -17.47
N ARG A 38 -7.51 -5.16 -17.62
CA ARG A 38 -7.34 -4.03 -18.54
C ARG A 38 -6.15 -3.14 -18.16
N ARG A 39 -6.06 -2.72 -16.88
CA ARG A 39 -5.01 -1.82 -16.41
C ARG A 39 -3.62 -2.46 -16.45
N LEU A 40 -3.53 -3.76 -16.22
CA LEU A 40 -2.29 -4.53 -16.44
C LEU A 40 -1.88 -4.47 -17.91
N LEU A 41 -2.81 -4.73 -18.85
CA LEU A 41 -2.52 -4.65 -20.28
C LEU A 41 -2.13 -3.23 -20.71
N ASP A 42 -2.80 -2.20 -20.19
CA ASP A 42 -2.44 -0.79 -20.42
C ASP A 42 -1.01 -0.46 -19.93
N ALA A 43 -0.56 -1.13 -18.86
CA ALA A 43 0.82 -1.06 -18.33
C ALA A 43 1.82 -1.99 -19.06
N GLY A 44 1.38 -2.72 -20.08
CA GLY A 44 2.19 -3.68 -20.82
C GLY A 44 2.47 -4.96 -20.05
N ILE A 45 1.62 -5.34 -19.10
CA ILE A 45 1.72 -6.54 -18.28
C ILE A 45 0.61 -7.50 -18.68
N ARG A 46 0.94 -8.74 -18.99
CA ARG A 46 -0.07 -9.77 -19.20
C ARG A 46 -0.53 -10.32 -17.85
N PRO A 47 -1.85 -10.52 -17.64
CA PRO A 47 -2.35 -11.06 -16.35
C PRO A 47 -1.80 -12.43 -15.98
N ASP A 48 -1.42 -13.25 -16.96
CA ASP A 48 -0.81 -14.57 -16.75
C ASP A 48 0.70 -14.52 -16.39
N GLU A 49 1.31 -13.33 -16.42
CA GLU A 49 2.69 -13.11 -15.95
C GLU A 49 2.76 -12.83 -14.44
N ILE A 50 1.61 -12.64 -13.78
CA ILE A 50 1.59 -12.39 -12.33
C ILE A 50 1.97 -13.68 -11.60
N ALA A 51 3.09 -13.63 -10.92
CA ALA A 51 3.65 -14.75 -10.21
C ALA A 51 3.00 -14.99 -8.84
N SER A 52 2.53 -13.92 -8.18
CA SER A 52 1.85 -13.99 -6.87
C SER A 52 1.07 -12.71 -6.58
N ILE A 53 0.04 -12.83 -5.74
CA ILE A 53 -0.71 -11.71 -5.17
C ILE A 53 -0.48 -11.72 -3.65
N PHE A 54 -0.15 -10.56 -3.09
CA PHE A 54 0.04 -10.34 -1.66
C PHE A 54 -1.06 -9.42 -1.16
N ILE A 55 -1.84 -9.86 -0.17
CA ILE A 55 -2.99 -9.12 0.36
C ILE A 55 -2.59 -8.45 1.66
N THR A 56 -2.87 -7.14 1.75
CA THR A 56 -2.69 -6.37 2.98
C THR A 56 -3.73 -6.76 4.03
N HIS A 57 -5.00 -6.81 3.66
CA HIS A 57 -6.12 -7.22 4.50
C HIS A 57 -7.38 -7.52 3.66
N ALA A 58 -8.43 -8.07 4.29
CA ALA A 58 -9.59 -8.63 3.59
C ALA A 58 -10.74 -7.63 3.29
N HIS A 59 -10.55 -6.32 3.47
CA HIS A 59 -11.58 -5.37 3.08
C HIS A 59 -11.82 -5.42 1.57
N LYS A 60 -13.06 -5.14 1.18
CA LYS A 60 -13.53 -5.31 -0.21
C LYS A 60 -12.68 -4.57 -1.23
N ASP A 61 -12.22 -3.39 -0.90
CA ASP A 61 -11.37 -2.53 -1.74
C ASP A 61 -9.90 -3.00 -1.81
N HIS A 62 -9.57 -4.17 -1.22
CA HIS A 62 -8.29 -4.86 -1.34
C HIS A 62 -8.42 -6.25 -1.98
N VAL A 63 -9.62 -6.87 -1.95
CA VAL A 63 -9.81 -8.28 -2.38
C VAL A 63 -10.85 -8.50 -3.46
N GLN A 64 -11.64 -7.50 -3.87
CA GLN A 64 -12.76 -7.64 -4.82
C GLN A 64 -12.36 -8.30 -6.14
N GLY A 65 -11.14 -8.10 -6.60
CA GLY A 65 -10.62 -8.62 -7.88
C GLY A 65 -9.97 -9.99 -7.79
N LEU A 66 -9.94 -10.64 -6.64
CA LEU A 66 -9.32 -11.96 -6.44
C LEU A 66 -9.86 -13.10 -7.34
N PRO A 67 -11.04 -13.01 -7.98
CA PRO A 67 -11.34 -13.94 -9.08
C PRO A 67 -10.30 -13.96 -10.21
N LEU A 68 -9.38 -12.96 -10.25
CA LEU A 68 -8.18 -12.98 -11.08
C LEU A 68 -7.27 -14.18 -10.74
N ALA A 69 -7.04 -14.42 -9.44
CA ALA A 69 -6.19 -15.49 -8.97
C ALA A 69 -6.73 -16.84 -9.41
N ASN A 70 -8.03 -17.10 -9.24
CA ASN A 70 -8.66 -18.35 -9.68
C ASN A 70 -8.55 -18.53 -11.20
N LYS A 71 -8.76 -17.46 -11.99
CA LYS A 71 -8.71 -17.52 -13.46
C LYS A 71 -7.32 -17.87 -14.00
N TYR A 72 -6.28 -17.25 -13.43
CA TYR A 72 -4.90 -17.40 -13.92
C TYR A 72 -4.04 -18.33 -13.07
N ARG A 73 -4.64 -18.99 -12.05
CA ARG A 73 -3.98 -19.92 -11.13
C ARG A 73 -2.82 -19.28 -10.36
N ILE A 74 -3.03 -18.03 -9.90
CA ILE A 74 -2.02 -17.22 -9.22
C ILE A 74 -2.06 -17.54 -7.71
N PRO A 75 -0.95 -17.90 -7.06
CA PRO A 75 -0.86 -18.02 -5.61
C PRO A 75 -1.17 -16.69 -4.92
N VAL A 76 -1.98 -16.75 -3.84
CA VAL A 76 -2.36 -15.59 -3.03
C VAL A 76 -1.83 -15.75 -1.62
N PHE A 77 -1.12 -14.75 -1.14
CA PHE A 77 -0.55 -14.68 0.19
C PHE A 77 -1.37 -13.74 1.08
N ALA A 78 -1.79 -14.23 2.25
CA ALA A 78 -2.50 -13.46 3.26
C ALA A 78 -2.22 -14.02 4.66
N THR A 79 -2.57 -13.28 5.72
CA THR A 79 -2.51 -13.82 7.08
C THR A 79 -3.65 -14.81 7.33
N GLU A 80 -3.47 -15.69 8.30
CA GLU A 80 -4.47 -16.71 8.67
C GLU A 80 -5.82 -16.06 9.05
N GLY A 81 -5.79 -14.90 9.72
CA GLY A 81 -7.00 -14.19 10.11
C GLY A 81 -7.81 -13.68 8.92
N GLU A 82 -7.13 -13.16 7.92
CA GLU A 82 -7.78 -12.54 6.75
C GLU A 82 -8.44 -13.56 5.81
N TRP A 83 -8.00 -14.84 5.84
CA TRP A 83 -8.63 -15.91 5.03
C TRP A 83 -10.10 -16.15 5.35
N LYS A 84 -10.62 -15.66 6.48
CA LYS A 84 -12.05 -15.78 6.83
C LYS A 84 -12.95 -15.08 5.82
N ASP A 85 -12.49 -13.94 5.28
CA ASP A 85 -13.26 -13.11 4.37
C ASP A 85 -12.69 -13.09 2.93
N ILE A 86 -11.60 -13.85 2.67
CA ILE A 86 -11.01 -13.99 1.34
C ILE A 86 -11.51 -15.25 0.65
N HIS A 87 -12.06 -15.08 -0.54
CA HIS A 87 -12.59 -16.18 -1.37
C HIS A 87 -11.68 -16.48 -2.56
N VAL A 88 -10.81 -17.46 -2.41
CA VAL A 88 -9.88 -17.96 -3.44
C VAL A 88 -9.84 -19.49 -3.34
N ASP A 89 -9.62 -20.19 -4.46
CA ASP A 89 -9.45 -21.65 -4.49
C ASP A 89 -8.39 -22.08 -3.48
N GLN A 90 -8.68 -23.15 -2.72
CA GLN A 90 -7.88 -23.55 -1.57
C GLN A 90 -6.42 -23.85 -1.94
N GLU A 91 -6.17 -24.46 -3.09
CA GLU A 91 -4.83 -24.77 -3.58
C GLU A 91 -3.97 -23.55 -3.92
N LEU A 92 -4.58 -22.38 -4.08
CA LEU A 92 -3.87 -21.11 -4.34
C LEU A 92 -3.52 -20.35 -3.06
N ARG A 93 -4.13 -20.71 -1.92
CA ARG A 93 -3.92 -20.03 -0.64
C ARG A 93 -2.53 -20.30 -0.08
N ARG A 94 -1.89 -19.24 0.41
CA ARG A 94 -0.62 -19.29 1.13
C ARG A 94 -0.74 -18.41 2.37
N SER A 95 -0.67 -19.03 3.56
CA SER A 95 -0.78 -18.30 4.83
C SER A 95 0.60 -17.87 5.34
N PHE A 96 0.66 -16.64 5.84
CA PHE A 96 1.78 -16.21 6.69
C PHE A 96 1.63 -16.79 8.09
N LEU A 97 2.69 -17.33 8.66
CA LEU A 97 2.67 -17.84 10.02
C LEU A 97 2.69 -16.69 11.03
N LYS A 98 1.89 -16.79 12.06
CA LYS A 98 1.51 -15.69 12.99
C LYS A 98 2.68 -15.02 13.73
N ASN A 99 3.84 -15.64 13.85
CA ASN A 99 4.98 -15.16 14.65
C ASN A 99 6.30 -15.15 13.88
N GLU A 100 6.27 -15.31 12.57
CA GLU A 100 7.49 -15.26 11.76
C GLU A 100 7.54 -13.92 11.02
N VAL A 101 8.71 -13.28 11.10
CA VAL A 101 9.10 -12.30 10.07
C VAL A 101 9.35 -13.13 8.81
N ALA A 102 8.26 -13.55 8.17
CA ALA A 102 8.38 -14.38 6.99
C ALA A 102 9.05 -13.57 5.88
N THR A 103 10.21 -14.03 5.51
CA THR A 103 10.87 -13.58 4.29
C THR A 103 10.43 -14.52 3.18
N ILE A 104 9.70 -14.02 2.21
CA ILE A 104 9.32 -14.78 1.03
C ILE A 104 10.30 -14.43 -0.07
N HIS A 105 11.06 -15.44 -0.51
CA HIS A 105 11.93 -15.28 -1.68
C HIS A 105 11.12 -15.60 -2.94
N HIS A 106 10.90 -14.58 -3.74
CA HIS A 106 10.24 -14.68 -5.03
C HIS A 106 11.11 -14.01 -6.09
N TYR A 107 12.17 -14.72 -6.47
CA TYR A 107 13.21 -14.16 -7.34
C TYR A 107 12.63 -13.31 -8.48
N PRO A 108 13.11 -12.06 -8.70
CA PRO A 108 14.25 -11.41 -8.02
C PRO A 108 13.87 -10.63 -6.76
N PHE A 109 12.73 -10.89 -6.14
CA PHE A 109 12.23 -10.18 -4.98
C PHE A 109 12.41 -10.97 -3.68
N THR A 110 12.73 -10.25 -2.63
CA THR A 110 12.59 -10.66 -1.23
C THR A 110 11.48 -9.81 -0.62
N ILE A 111 10.40 -10.46 -0.16
CA ILE A 111 9.23 -9.79 0.41
C ILE A 111 9.20 -10.04 1.91
N LYS A 112 9.18 -8.96 2.69
CA LYS A 112 8.92 -8.95 4.14
C LYS A 112 7.62 -8.22 4.40
N TYR A 113 6.99 -8.49 5.52
CA TYR A 113 5.81 -7.77 5.96
C TYR A 113 6.00 -7.18 7.37
N PHE A 114 5.20 -6.19 7.70
CA PHE A 114 5.04 -5.62 9.03
C PHE A 114 3.56 -5.44 9.34
N ARG A 115 3.20 -5.36 10.61
CA ARG A 115 1.81 -5.14 11.03
C ARG A 115 1.44 -3.69 10.84
N THR A 116 0.18 -3.46 10.39
CA THR A 116 -0.46 -2.15 10.39
C THR A 116 -1.57 -2.11 11.42
N HIS A 117 -2.03 -0.92 11.78
CA HIS A 117 -3.07 -0.69 12.78
C HIS A 117 -4.39 -0.35 12.08
N HIS A 118 -5.11 -1.38 11.66
CA HIS A 118 -6.39 -1.22 10.97
C HIS A 118 -7.49 -2.08 11.57
N ASP A 119 -8.75 -1.82 11.22
CA ASP A 119 -9.92 -2.53 11.74
C ASP A 119 -10.22 -3.82 10.95
N SER A 120 -9.17 -4.60 10.68
CA SER A 120 -9.23 -5.94 10.12
C SER A 120 -8.65 -6.96 11.10
N TYR A 121 -8.59 -8.25 10.70
CA TYR A 121 -8.09 -9.32 11.58
C TYR A 121 -6.59 -9.21 11.85
N ASP A 122 -5.80 -9.04 10.79
CA ASP A 122 -4.34 -9.12 10.83
C ASP A 122 -3.71 -8.32 9.68
N SER A 123 -3.99 -7.00 9.57
CA SER A 123 -3.52 -6.15 8.47
C SER A 123 -1.99 -6.03 8.39
N LEU A 124 -1.50 -5.94 7.15
CA LEU A 124 -0.08 -5.91 6.83
C LEU A 124 0.30 -4.74 5.92
N GLY A 125 1.52 -4.24 6.13
CA GLY A 125 2.28 -3.54 5.11
C GLY A 125 3.40 -4.44 4.58
N TYR A 126 3.99 -4.07 3.44
CA TYR A 126 5.02 -4.87 2.79
C TYR A 126 6.29 -4.08 2.52
N VAL A 127 7.41 -4.78 2.62
CA VAL A 127 8.71 -4.31 2.14
C VAL A 127 9.20 -5.28 1.07
N VAL A 128 9.31 -4.79 -0.15
CA VAL A 128 9.81 -5.53 -1.30
C VAL A 128 11.23 -5.07 -1.60
N THR A 129 12.19 -5.98 -1.56
CA THR A 129 13.58 -5.70 -1.91
C THR A 129 13.95 -6.51 -3.15
N GLU A 130 14.47 -5.84 -4.17
CA GLU A 130 15.01 -6.45 -5.37
C GLU A 130 16.47 -6.88 -5.13
N ASP A 131 16.95 -7.91 -5.79
CA ASP A 131 18.32 -8.43 -5.63
C ASP A 131 19.43 -7.38 -5.89
N ASN A 132 19.13 -6.34 -6.68
CA ASN A 132 20.04 -5.20 -6.91
C ASN A 132 20.12 -4.23 -5.74
N GLY A 133 19.31 -4.43 -4.71
CA GLY A 133 19.22 -3.60 -3.51
C GLY A 133 18.12 -2.55 -3.50
N ASP A 134 17.42 -2.31 -4.62
CA ASP A 134 16.26 -1.39 -4.66
C ASP A 134 15.19 -1.85 -3.66
N ARG A 135 14.68 -0.94 -2.84
CA ARG A 135 13.76 -1.25 -1.74
C ARG A 135 12.50 -0.39 -1.79
N LEU A 136 11.36 -1.05 -1.78
CA LEU A 136 10.02 -0.46 -1.77
C LEU A 136 9.31 -0.78 -0.46
N SER A 137 8.75 0.22 0.21
CA SER A 137 7.79 0.05 1.31
C SER A 137 6.39 0.43 0.88
N ILE A 138 5.42 -0.41 1.23
CA ILE A 138 3.99 -0.22 0.99
C ILE A 138 3.27 -0.24 2.33
N CYS A 139 2.68 0.88 2.71
CA CYS A 139 1.95 1.08 3.95
C CYS A 139 0.59 1.71 3.64
N LEU A 140 -0.40 0.85 3.46
CA LEU A 140 -1.79 1.23 3.26
C LEU A 140 -2.57 0.93 4.54
N ASP A 141 -3.66 1.64 4.72
CA ASP A 141 -4.66 1.40 5.76
C ASP A 141 -4.07 1.17 7.16
N THR A 142 -3.80 2.27 7.83
CA THR A 142 -3.36 2.28 9.22
C THR A 142 -3.77 3.57 9.91
N GLY A 143 -4.23 3.50 11.15
CA GLY A 143 -4.62 4.68 11.92
C GLY A 143 -3.42 5.47 12.48
N HIS A 144 -2.26 4.85 12.60
CA HIS A 144 -1.00 5.50 13.00
C HIS A 144 0.21 4.70 12.53
N VAL A 145 1.38 5.31 12.59
CA VAL A 145 2.67 4.66 12.27
C VAL A 145 3.49 4.60 13.56
N ASP A 146 3.78 3.39 14.03
CA ASP A 146 4.59 3.15 15.22
C ASP A 146 6.10 2.96 14.92
N SER A 147 6.88 2.66 15.96
CA SER A 147 8.34 2.47 15.84
C SER A 147 8.70 1.24 15.00
N ASP A 148 7.94 0.15 15.12
CA ASP A 148 8.22 -1.11 14.43
C ASP A 148 7.94 -0.96 12.93
N MET A 149 6.87 -0.25 12.58
CA MET A 149 6.56 0.11 11.19
C MET A 149 7.64 1.01 10.58
N LEU A 150 8.10 2.02 11.33
CA LEU A 150 9.19 2.89 10.87
C LEU A 150 10.50 2.12 10.69
N GLU A 151 10.85 1.22 11.61
CA GLU A 151 12.04 0.37 11.48
C GLU A 151 11.93 -0.55 10.26
N ALA A 152 10.76 -1.16 10.05
CA ALA A 152 10.51 -2.02 8.90
C ALA A 152 10.65 -1.26 7.57
N MET A 153 10.11 -0.05 7.48
CA MET A 153 10.14 0.79 6.28
C MET A 153 11.47 1.54 6.08
N HIS A 154 12.32 1.59 7.09
CA HIS A 154 13.58 2.35 7.04
C HIS A 154 14.46 1.90 5.87
N TRP A 155 15.21 2.82 5.29
CA TRP A 155 16.11 2.60 4.17
C TRP A 155 15.43 2.24 2.84
N SER A 156 14.13 2.49 2.69
CA SER A 156 13.49 2.33 1.38
C SER A 156 13.84 3.48 0.44
N ASP A 157 13.92 3.14 -0.85
CA ASP A 157 14.15 4.07 -1.95
C ASP A 157 12.81 4.56 -2.52
N ILE A 158 11.75 3.78 -2.25
CA ILE A 158 10.40 4.05 -2.73
C ILE A 158 9.42 3.82 -1.58
N TYR A 159 8.52 4.78 -1.39
CA TYR A 159 7.43 4.70 -0.42
C TYR A 159 6.09 4.82 -1.14
N ILE A 160 5.22 3.83 -0.97
CA ILE A 160 3.79 3.92 -1.28
C ILE A 160 3.09 3.96 0.07
N ILE A 161 2.55 5.11 0.43
CA ILE A 161 1.99 5.33 1.77
C ILE A 161 0.65 6.01 1.68
N GLU A 162 -0.27 5.64 2.55
CA GLU A 162 -1.56 6.27 2.68
C GLU A 162 -1.43 7.76 3.09
N ALA A 163 -2.23 8.61 2.46
CA ALA A 163 -2.54 9.97 2.90
C ALA A 163 -4.05 10.16 2.75
N ASN A 164 -4.81 9.57 3.69
CA ASN A 164 -6.24 9.36 3.46
C ASN A 164 -7.05 10.64 3.58
N HIS A 165 -6.85 11.42 4.63
CA HIS A 165 -7.76 12.51 4.95
C HIS A 165 -7.07 13.74 5.54
N ASP A 166 -7.76 14.86 5.45
CA ASP A 166 -7.56 16.03 6.28
C ASP A 166 -8.56 16.03 7.44
N PRO A 167 -8.13 16.15 8.70
CA PRO A 167 -9.04 16.11 9.85
C PRO A 167 -10.11 17.20 9.85
N GLU A 168 -9.82 18.39 9.31
CA GLU A 168 -10.79 19.48 9.22
C GLU A 168 -11.89 19.15 8.19
N LEU A 169 -11.51 18.55 7.05
CA LEU A 169 -12.46 18.09 6.06
C LEU A 169 -13.36 16.95 6.60
N VAL A 170 -12.77 16.03 7.39
CA VAL A 170 -13.57 15.00 8.07
C VAL A 170 -14.59 15.64 9.03
N ALA A 171 -14.17 16.63 9.81
CA ALA A 171 -15.04 17.27 10.80
C ALA A 171 -16.28 17.91 10.16
N VAL A 172 -16.14 18.57 9.00
CA VAL A 172 -17.23 19.25 8.29
C VAL A 172 -17.97 18.39 7.27
N SER A 173 -17.54 17.13 7.05
CA SER A 173 -18.18 16.22 6.08
C SER A 173 -19.58 15.78 6.53
N ASP A 174 -20.38 15.32 5.57
CA ASP A 174 -21.73 14.76 5.83
C ASP A 174 -21.72 13.33 6.40
N TYR A 175 -20.54 12.80 6.75
CA TYR A 175 -20.45 11.47 7.32
C TYR A 175 -21.05 11.40 8.72
N PRO A 176 -21.73 10.29 9.08
CA PRO A 176 -22.18 10.05 10.45
C PRO A 176 -21.00 10.13 11.44
N ASP A 177 -21.26 10.61 12.68
CA ASP A 177 -20.22 10.75 13.71
C ASP A 177 -19.46 9.45 13.99
N SER A 178 -20.13 8.30 13.91
CA SER A 178 -19.49 6.99 14.04
C SER A 178 -18.46 6.70 12.94
N VAL A 179 -18.73 7.14 11.70
CA VAL A 179 -17.79 6.99 10.57
C VAL A 179 -16.62 7.95 10.73
N LYS A 180 -16.89 9.22 11.14
CA LYS A 180 -15.83 10.20 11.44
C LYS A 180 -14.91 9.67 12.55
N ALA A 181 -15.49 9.19 13.65
CA ALA A 181 -14.74 8.62 14.76
C ALA A 181 -13.89 7.41 14.33
N ARG A 182 -14.43 6.53 13.47
CA ARG A 182 -13.68 5.40 12.91
C ARG A 182 -12.48 5.88 12.08
N ILE A 183 -12.68 6.82 11.15
CA ILE A 183 -11.62 7.38 10.29
C ILE A 183 -10.48 7.96 11.14
N LEU A 184 -10.81 8.72 12.17
CA LEU A 184 -9.86 9.43 13.04
C LEU A 184 -9.25 8.56 14.14
N SER A 185 -9.66 7.30 14.27
CA SER A 185 -9.18 6.40 15.33
C SER A 185 -7.78 5.85 15.04
N ASP A 186 -7.12 5.32 16.08
CA ASP A 186 -5.82 4.64 15.98
C ASP A 186 -5.85 3.37 15.08
N ARG A 187 -7.04 2.94 14.66
CA ARG A 187 -7.26 1.82 13.74
C ARG A 187 -8.03 2.25 12.48
N GLY A 188 -8.12 3.54 12.24
CA GLY A 188 -8.72 4.12 11.06
C GLY A 188 -7.73 4.28 9.92
N HIS A 189 -7.46 5.52 9.57
CA HIS A 189 -6.59 5.89 8.45
C HIS A 189 -5.65 7.04 8.81
N LEU A 190 -4.51 7.15 8.12
CA LEU A 190 -3.59 8.27 8.30
C LEU A 190 -4.18 9.57 7.76
N SER A 191 -4.09 10.62 8.55
CA SER A 191 -4.23 11.99 8.05
C SER A 191 -3.00 12.41 7.23
N ASN A 192 -3.15 13.44 6.40
CA ASN A 192 -2.03 14.05 5.67
C ASN A 192 -0.87 14.41 6.60
N GLN A 193 -1.17 14.94 7.79
CA GLN A 193 -0.17 15.34 8.78
C GLN A 193 0.58 14.14 9.36
N GLN A 194 -0.12 13.06 9.74
CA GLN A 194 0.52 11.84 10.25
C GLN A 194 1.42 11.18 9.20
N THR A 195 0.98 11.16 7.93
CA THR A 195 1.79 10.69 6.81
C THR A 195 3.06 11.54 6.64
N ALA A 196 2.92 12.86 6.69
CA ALA A 196 4.05 13.78 6.59
C ALA A 196 5.06 13.58 7.73
N GLU A 197 4.59 13.35 8.96
CA GLU A 197 5.44 13.09 10.14
C GLU A 197 6.19 11.75 10.02
N ALA A 198 5.52 10.69 9.53
CA ALA A 198 6.15 9.42 9.26
C ALA A 198 7.24 9.57 8.17
N LEU A 199 6.92 10.22 7.05
CA LEU A 199 7.88 10.48 5.97
C LEU A 199 9.05 11.35 6.44
N ALA A 200 8.83 12.30 7.33
CA ALA A 200 9.91 13.10 7.91
C ALA A 200 10.92 12.27 8.74
N ARG A 201 10.54 11.09 9.20
CA ARG A 201 11.44 10.13 9.88
C ARG A 201 12.11 9.16 8.92
N LEU A 202 11.49 8.90 7.77
CA LEU A 202 11.92 7.90 6.79
C LEU A 202 12.79 8.47 5.67
N VAL A 203 12.46 9.66 5.16
CA VAL A 203 13.16 10.32 4.05
C VAL A 203 14.54 10.80 4.49
N ARG A 204 15.53 10.52 3.68
CA ARG A 204 16.95 10.83 3.91
C ARG A 204 17.51 11.88 2.94
N GLY A 205 16.71 12.29 1.95
CA GLY A 205 17.10 13.24 0.92
C GLY A 205 18.03 12.66 -0.14
N ARG A 206 17.89 11.37 -0.47
CA ARG A 206 18.73 10.65 -1.44
C ARG A 206 18.03 10.38 -2.78
N GLY A 207 16.92 11.08 -3.04
CA GLY A 207 16.14 10.91 -4.26
C GLY A 207 15.02 9.87 -4.10
N GLU A 208 14.56 9.64 -2.86
CA GLU A 208 13.45 8.72 -2.60
C GLU A 208 12.22 9.12 -3.41
N ARG A 209 11.53 8.14 -3.98
CA ARG A 209 10.24 8.33 -4.64
C ARG A 209 9.11 8.03 -3.68
N ILE A 210 8.16 8.94 -3.58
CA ILE A 210 7.05 8.87 -2.63
C ILE A 210 5.75 8.98 -3.40
N TYR A 211 4.89 8.00 -3.23
CA TYR A 211 3.54 7.97 -3.77
C TYR A 211 2.55 8.09 -2.61
N LEU A 212 1.85 9.22 -2.53
CA LEU A 212 0.71 9.39 -1.63
C LEU A 212 -0.50 8.73 -2.26
N THR A 213 -1.06 7.79 -1.55
CA THR A 213 -2.12 6.91 -2.06
C THR A 213 -3.30 6.84 -1.11
N HIS A 214 -4.34 6.12 -1.50
CA HIS A 214 -5.51 5.87 -0.68
C HIS A 214 -6.22 7.14 -0.18
N LEU A 215 -6.24 8.20 -1.01
CA LEU A 215 -6.90 9.45 -0.66
C LEU A 215 -8.42 9.28 -0.62
N SER A 216 -9.04 9.80 0.42
CA SER A 216 -10.50 9.90 0.52
C SER A 216 -11.03 10.93 -0.47
N LYS A 217 -11.98 10.52 -1.30
CA LYS A 217 -12.63 11.43 -2.26
C LYS A 217 -13.46 12.54 -1.61
N SER A 218 -13.93 12.30 -0.38
CA SER A 218 -14.80 13.23 0.33
C SER A 218 -14.07 14.06 1.38
N ASN A 219 -12.94 13.55 1.88
CA ASN A 219 -12.26 14.14 3.04
C ASN A 219 -10.80 14.47 2.75
N ASN A 220 -10.42 14.56 1.48
CA ASN A 220 -9.09 14.99 1.08
C ASN A 220 -9.12 15.69 -0.29
N ILE A 221 -8.06 16.42 -0.56
CA ILE A 221 -7.78 17.05 -1.85
C ILE A 221 -6.31 16.74 -2.16
N PRO A 222 -5.98 16.24 -3.36
CA PRO A 222 -4.60 15.89 -3.73
C PRO A 222 -3.58 16.99 -3.45
N GLU A 223 -3.92 18.22 -3.76
CA GLU A 223 -3.08 19.40 -3.54
C GLU A 223 -2.81 19.66 -2.06
N LEU A 224 -3.79 19.39 -1.19
CA LEU A 224 -3.66 19.54 0.26
C LEU A 224 -2.73 18.47 0.85
N ALA A 225 -2.89 17.20 0.42
CA ALA A 225 -2.01 16.13 0.83
C ALA A 225 -0.56 16.42 0.42
N LEU A 226 -0.35 16.82 -0.83
CA LEU A 226 0.96 17.21 -1.36
C LEU A 226 1.58 18.35 -0.55
N ALA A 227 0.85 19.47 -0.40
CA ALA A 227 1.33 20.66 0.31
C ALA A 227 1.68 20.37 1.78
N THR A 228 0.89 19.52 2.45
CA THR A 228 1.13 19.14 3.85
C THR A 228 2.43 18.36 3.98
N VAL A 229 2.68 17.38 3.13
CA VAL A 229 3.91 16.57 3.15
C VAL A 229 5.12 17.44 2.78
N GLU A 230 5.02 18.26 1.74
CA GLU A 230 6.09 19.17 1.33
C GLU A 230 6.48 20.14 2.43
N ALA A 231 5.50 20.76 3.11
CA ALA A 231 5.76 21.70 4.20
C ALA A 231 6.51 21.06 5.36
N VAL A 232 6.22 19.80 5.70
CA VAL A 232 6.91 19.08 6.77
C VAL A 232 8.33 18.70 6.34
N LEU A 233 8.53 18.18 5.14
CA LEU A 233 9.84 17.80 4.63
C LEU A 233 10.75 19.02 4.39
N GLN A 234 10.16 20.14 3.97
CA GLN A 234 10.90 21.41 3.81
C GLN A 234 11.47 21.92 5.14
N ARG A 235 10.73 21.78 6.26
CA ARG A 235 11.24 22.12 7.60
C ARG A 235 12.47 21.29 7.99
N LYS A 236 12.65 20.11 7.40
CA LYS A 236 13.85 19.28 7.54
C LYS A 236 14.96 19.61 6.53
N GLY A 237 14.76 20.60 5.67
CA GLY A 237 15.72 21.01 4.64
C GLY A 237 15.62 20.21 3.33
N TYR A 238 14.59 19.37 3.17
CA TYR A 238 14.38 18.60 1.94
C TYR A 238 13.47 19.36 0.96
N VAL A 239 13.79 19.28 -0.32
CA VAL A 239 13.08 19.96 -1.42
C VAL A 239 12.64 18.93 -2.44
N ASN A 240 11.36 18.93 -2.77
CA ASN A 240 10.78 18.08 -3.82
C ASN A 240 11.45 18.35 -5.18
N GLY A 241 11.65 17.30 -5.97
CA GLY A 241 12.37 17.35 -7.24
C GLY A 241 13.89 17.42 -7.12
N LYS A 242 14.45 17.52 -5.88
CA LYS A 242 15.88 17.55 -5.63
C LYS A 242 16.34 16.47 -4.63
N HIS A 243 15.69 16.40 -3.48
CA HIS A 243 16.06 15.50 -2.40
C HIS A 243 15.13 14.27 -2.35
N TYR A 244 13.93 14.41 -2.84
CA TYR A 244 12.92 13.37 -3.02
C TYR A 244 12.00 13.75 -4.20
N PHE A 245 11.19 12.81 -4.65
CA PHE A 245 10.16 13.01 -5.68
C PHE A 245 8.82 12.56 -5.11
N LEU A 246 7.83 13.45 -5.06
CA LEU A 246 6.53 13.24 -4.44
C LEU A 246 5.42 13.33 -5.48
N GLU A 247 4.59 12.32 -5.52
CA GLU A 247 3.40 12.24 -6.38
C GLU A 247 2.17 11.84 -5.56
N VAL A 248 1.00 12.32 -5.96
CA VAL A 248 -0.31 11.88 -5.45
C VAL A 248 -0.97 11.04 -6.54
N VAL A 249 -1.50 9.85 -6.18
CA VAL A 249 -2.02 8.85 -7.13
C VAL A 249 -3.45 8.43 -6.78
#